data_8e2bfc45db5ceb01dec492d577cd6ad1
#
_entry.id   8e2bfc45db5ceb01dec492d577cd6ad1
#
_cell.length_a   1.000
_cell.length_b   1.000
_cell.length_c   1.000
_cell.angle_alpha   90.00
_cell.angle_beta   90.00
_cell.angle_gamma   90.00
#
_symmetry.space_group_name_H-M   'P 1'
#
loop_
_entity.id
_entity.type
_entity.pdbx_description
1 polymer ?
#
loop_
_entity_poly.entity_id
_entity_poly.type
_entity_poly.pdbx_seq_one_letter_code
_entity_poly.pdbx_strand_id
1 'polypeptide(L)'
;MLIAGATLWGVGALYYSPLLPEEWRAYGAGAYAALTILAFLFLPLRGRTALGALAVFGILVVLFLRIPASNDRDWEPEVAFTPYATVRNFDYRTETDFTPRWETRTYYLSELVGADVIAVYWAGKAIAHIMVSFDFGGKEHLAVSIETRKEKGERYSTLAGFFRQYELYYVVADERDVIRVRTTYRRPQEDVYVYRTRAPLKNIHRVFLDYVRSMNELRVRPTYYNTLTTNCTTSILFHTRMNPEAPPMSWKVLLSGYVPDYLYELGKVDTMKPFAELEKLSRVNARAHAADKDPAFSQRIREGLPRPAPPP
;
A
#
# COMPACT_ATOMS: atom_id res chain seq x y z
N MET A 1 6.69 2.45 32.49
CA MET A 1 6.38 1.96 31.12
C MET A 1 5.46 2.91 30.37
N LEU A 2 4.30 3.29 30.90
CA LEU A 2 3.29 4.12 30.18
C LEU A 2 3.84 5.48 29.72
N ILE A 3 4.58 6.20 30.57
CA ILE A 3 5.17 7.49 30.22
C ILE A 3 6.28 7.38 29.18
N ALA A 4 7.10 6.34 29.26
CA ALA A 4 8.13 6.11 28.25
C ALA A 4 7.51 5.85 26.87
N GLY A 5 6.43 5.06 26.82
CA GLY A 5 5.67 4.84 25.58
C GLY A 5 5.03 6.13 25.05
N ALA A 6 4.42 6.93 25.93
CA ALA A 6 3.85 8.23 25.57
C ALA A 6 4.91 9.21 25.06
N THR A 7 6.09 9.24 25.70
CA THR A 7 7.20 10.09 25.27
C THR A 7 7.73 9.65 23.90
N LEU A 8 7.96 8.36 23.68
CA LEU A 8 8.42 7.83 22.39
C LEU A 8 7.42 8.12 21.28
N TRP A 9 6.12 7.95 21.55
CA TRP A 9 5.08 8.28 20.58
C TRP A 9 5.06 9.78 20.28
N GLY A 10 5.16 10.65 21.32
CA GLY A 10 5.19 12.09 21.14
C GLY A 10 6.41 12.57 20.35
N VAL A 11 7.59 11.96 20.57
CA VAL A 11 8.80 12.20 19.76
C VAL A 11 8.52 11.84 18.30
N GLY A 12 7.94 10.66 18.04
CA GLY A 12 7.59 10.25 16.68
C GLY A 12 6.57 11.19 16.03
N ALA A 13 5.55 11.61 16.77
CA ALA A 13 4.55 12.54 16.28
C ALA A 13 5.14 13.91 15.91
N LEU A 14 6.03 14.46 16.72
CA LEU A 14 6.71 15.73 16.43
C LEU A 14 7.73 15.63 15.28
N TYR A 15 8.37 14.48 15.14
CA TYR A 15 9.42 14.29 14.14
C TYR A 15 8.88 13.95 12.75
N TYR A 16 7.86 13.08 12.66
CA TYR A 16 7.38 12.57 11.38
C TYR A 16 6.11 13.25 10.87
N SER A 17 5.30 13.87 11.74
CA SER A 17 4.06 14.50 11.27
C SER A 17 4.26 16.00 10.94
N PRO A 18 3.33 16.60 10.17
CA PRO A 18 3.36 18.03 9.88
C PRO A 18 2.87 18.90 11.05
N LEU A 19 3.06 18.48 12.31
CA LEU A 19 2.80 19.32 13.49
C LEU A 19 3.74 20.53 13.57
N LEU A 20 4.94 20.36 13.06
CA LEU A 20 5.96 21.40 12.99
C LEU A 20 6.46 21.54 11.56
N PRO A 21 6.90 22.75 11.14
CA PRO A 21 7.67 22.92 9.91
C PRO A 21 8.87 21.97 9.90
N GLU A 22 9.26 21.48 8.71
CA GLU A 22 10.26 20.41 8.56
C GLU A 22 11.57 20.74 9.27
N GLU A 23 12.05 21.96 9.14
CA GLU A 23 13.29 22.45 9.76
C GLU A 23 13.26 22.43 11.30
N TRP A 24 12.07 22.44 11.93
CA TRP A 24 11.88 22.43 13.38
C TRP A 24 11.54 21.07 13.96
N ARG A 25 11.21 20.08 13.14
CA ARG A 25 10.76 18.76 13.59
C ARG A 25 11.78 18.06 14.51
N ALA A 26 13.06 18.01 14.12
CA ALA A 26 14.12 17.39 14.91
C ALA A 26 14.34 18.11 16.25
N TYR A 27 14.36 19.45 16.23
CA TYR A 27 14.53 20.25 17.43
C TYR A 27 13.34 20.11 18.39
N GLY A 28 12.12 20.16 17.89
CA GLY A 28 10.91 19.99 18.71
C GLY A 28 10.81 18.60 19.35
N ALA A 29 11.10 17.55 18.58
CA ALA A 29 11.12 16.18 19.08
C ALA A 29 12.24 15.99 20.15
N GLY A 30 13.43 16.51 19.91
CA GLY A 30 14.53 16.49 20.87
C GLY A 30 14.25 17.27 22.14
N ALA A 31 13.70 18.48 22.02
CA ALA A 31 13.30 19.31 23.16
C ALA A 31 12.20 18.64 24.01
N TYR A 32 11.18 18.06 23.38
CA TYR A 32 10.14 17.32 24.08
C TYR A 32 10.71 16.14 24.88
N ALA A 33 11.59 15.32 24.27
CA ALA A 33 12.24 14.22 24.93
C ALA A 33 13.10 14.69 26.13
N ALA A 34 13.97 15.68 25.89
CA ALA A 34 14.86 16.23 26.91
C ALA A 34 14.07 16.83 28.10
N LEU A 35 13.07 17.65 27.84
CA LEU A 35 12.23 18.26 28.88
C LEU A 35 11.49 17.19 29.71
N THR A 36 10.97 16.14 29.06
CA THR A 36 10.31 15.05 29.78
C THR A 36 11.30 14.31 30.68
N ILE A 37 12.49 13.97 30.18
CA ILE A 37 13.54 13.28 30.94
C ILE A 37 14.01 14.14 32.11
N LEU A 38 14.35 15.40 31.86
CA LEU A 38 14.81 16.33 32.90
C LEU A 38 13.74 16.55 33.98
N ALA A 39 12.46 16.66 33.60
CA ALA A 39 11.37 16.77 34.55
C ALA A 39 11.33 15.57 35.51
N PHE A 40 11.53 14.33 35.00
CA PHE A 40 11.56 13.13 35.85
C PHE A 40 12.82 13.00 36.70
N LEU A 41 13.97 13.56 36.25
CA LEU A 41 15.22 13.51 37.00
C LEU A 41 15.24 14.53 38.15
N PHE A 42 14.75 15.74 37.90
CA PHE A 42 14.98 16.87 38.81
C PHE A 42 13.74 17.34 39.60
N LEU A 43 12.51 17.01 39.18
CA LEU A 43 11.32 17.39 39.93
C LEU A 43 11.02 16.40 41.06
N PRO A 44 10.84 16.88 42.33
CA PRO A 44 10.72 16.01 43.49
C PRO A 44 9.39 15.26 43.58
N LEU A 45 8.35 15.78 42.93
CA LEU A 45 7.00 15.22 43.00
C LEU A 45 6.67 14.35 41.77
N ARG A 46 7.23 13.14 41.73
CA ARG A 46 7.10 12.23 40.58
C ARG A 46 5.64 12.00 40.10
N GLY A 47 4.67 11.95 40.98
CA GLY A 47 3.26 11.80 40.64
C GLY A 47 2.70 13.00 39.87
N ARG A 48 3.00 14.24 40.31
CA ARG A 48 2.58 15.48 39.62
C ARG A 48 3.32 15.66 38.29
N THR A 49 4.61 15.30 38.25
CA THR A 49 5.40 15.31 37.02
C THR A 49 4.81 14.33 36.01
N ALA A 50 4.40 13.14 36.42
CA ALA A 50 3.75 12.16 35.58
C ALA A 50 2.42 12.68 35.01
N LEU A 51 1.58 13.31 35.85
CA LEU A 51 0.33 13.91 35.39
C LEU A 51 0.56 15.06 34.41
N GLY A 52 1.56 15.91 34.65
CA GLY A 52 1.95 16.96 33.71
C GLY A 52 2.41 16.42 32.36
N ALA A 53 3.28 15.39 32.38
CA ALA A 53 3.74 14.75 31.15
C ALA A 53 2.60 14.09 30.35
N LEU A 54 1.63 13.44 31.04
CA LEU A 54 0.45 12.87 30.41
C LEU A 54 -0.50 13.95 29.87
N ALA A 55 -0.61 15.10 30.54
CA ALA A 55 -1.41 16.22 30.03
C ALA A 55 -0.80 16.81 28.75
N VAL A 56 0.52 17.03 28.71
CA VAL A 56 1.23 17.45 27.50
C VAL A 56 1.08 16.43 26.38
N PHE A 57 1.24 15.14 26.69
CA PHE A 57 0.99 14.07 25.74
C PHE A 57 -0.44 14.10 25.19
N GLY A 58 -1.45 14.27 26.06
CA GLY A 58 -2.85 14.40 25.65
C GLY A 58 -3.08 15.58 24.70
N ILE A 59 -2.45 16.73 24.96
CA ILE A 59 -2.49 17.88 24.04
C ILE A 59 -1.88 17.53 22.69
N LEU A 60 -0.69 16.89 22.67
CA LEU A 60 -0.05 16.45 21.43
C LEU A 60 -0.93 15.48 20.65
N VAL A 61 -1.58 14.53 21.32
CA VAL A 61 -2.53 13.60 20.67
C VAL A 61 -3.69 14.37 20.03
N VAL A 62 -4.27 15.33 20.74
CA VAL A 62 -5.38 16.15 20.20
C VAL A 62 -4.93 16.95 18.98
N LEU A 63 -3.77 17.61 19.06
CA LEU A 63 -3.20 18.35 17.92
C LEU A 63 -2.92 17.43 16.74
N PHE A 64 -2.29 16.28 17.00
CA PHE A 64 -2.01 15.27 15.98
C PHE A 64 -3.28 14.76 15.30
N LEU A 65 -4.34 14.49 16.06
CA LEU A 65 -5.61 14.01 15.50
C LEU A 65 -6.35 15.07 14.68
N ARG A 66 -6.00 16.36 14.85
CA ARG A 66 -6.58 17.48 14.10
C ARG A 66 -5.81 17.83 12.82
N ILE A 67 -4.67 17.22 12.55
CA ILE A 67 -3.94 17.45 11.29
C ILE A 67 -4.83 16.95 10.13
N PRO A 68 -5.25 17.81 9.19
CA PRO A 68 -6.03 17.40 8.04
C PRO A 68 -5.14 16.75 6.98
N ALA A 69 -5.60 15.67 6.37
CA ALA A 69 -5.01 15.19 5.14
C ALA A 69 -5.37 16.15 3.98
N SER A 70 -4.51 16.24 2.97
CA SER A 70 -4.69 17.17 1.87
C SER A 70 -4.47 16.49 0.52
N ASN A 71 -5.17 16.97 -0.51
CA ASN A 71 -4.88 16.64 -1.90
C ASN A 71 -3.99 17.70 -2.58
N ASP A 72 -3.77 18.81 -1.89
CA ASP A 72 -3.06 19.99 -2.42
C ASP A 72 -1.72 20.17 -1.69
N ARG A 73 -0.72 19.42 -2.16
CA ARG A 73 0.68 19.48 -1.71
C ARG A 73 1.62 19.35 -2.91
N ASP A 74 2.90 19.57 -2.73
CA ASP A 74 3.90 19.42 -3.79
C ASP A 74 4.31 17.95 -3.96
N TRP A 75 3.47 17.20 -4.71
CA TRP A 75 3.61 15.77 -4.90
C TRP A 75 4.77 15.37 -5.79
N GLU A 76 5.36 14.19 -5.54
CA GLU A 76 6.22 13.53 -6.50
C GLU A 76 5.49 13.34 -7.85
N PRO A 77 6.19 13.49 -9.01
CA PRO A 77 5.54 13.42 -10.34
C PRO A 77 4.75 12.15 -10.58
N GLU A 78 5.17 11.03 -9.99
CA GLU A 78 4.53 9.71 -10.15
C GLU A 78 3.15 9.63 -9.49
N VAL A 79 2.88 10.51 -8.51
CA VAL A 79 1.64 10.56 -7.72
C VAL A 79 1.01 11.95 -7.72
N ALA A 80 1.51 12.88 -8.54
CA ALA A 80 1.02 14.25 -8.64
C ALA A 80 -0.42 14.32 -9.17
N PHE A 81 -0.76 13.38 -10.05
CA PHE A 81 -2.08 13.36 -10.68
C PHE A 81 -3.05 12.45 -9.92
N THR A 82 -4.18 12.99 -9.50
CA THR A 82 -5.28 12.17 -8.97
C THR A 82 -6.06 11.59 -10.13
N PRO A 83 -6.04 10.26 -10.32
CA PRO A 83 -6.59 9.65 -11.52
C PRO A 83 -8.12 9.51 -11.41
N TYR A 84 -8.86 10.47 -11.92
CA TYR A 84 -10.33 10.38 -11.93
C TYR A 84 -10.92 9.69 -13.14
N ALA A 85 -10.16 9.27 -14.06
CA ALA A 85 -10.55 8.55 -15.26
C ALA A 85 -9.30 8.24 -16.09
N THR A 86 -8.14 8.22 -15.45
CA THR A 86 -6.86 8.03 -16.15
C THR A 86 -6.13 6.84 -15.59
N VAL A 87 -5.58 6.05 -16.50
CA VAL A 87 -4.72 4.90 -16.20
C VAL A 87 -3.28 5.33 -16.42
N ARG A 88 -2.44 5.16 -15.42
CA ARG A 88 -1.00 5.43 -15.53
C ARG A 88 -0.36 4.35 -16.42
N ASN A 89 0.41 4.79 -17.40
CA ASN A 89 1.11 3.89 -18.31
C ASN A 89 2.45 4.51 -18.71
N PHE A 90 3.32 4.71 -17.71
CA PHE A 90 4.63 5.31 -17.90
C PHE A 90 5.56 4.39 -18.68
N ASP A 91 6.36 4.97 -19.55
CA ASP A 91 7.39 4.24 -20.29
C ASP A 91 8.76 4.43 -19.63
N TYR A 92 9.21 3.39 -18.93
CA TYR A 92 10.44 3.38 -18.15
C TYR A 92 11.65 2.99 -18.98
N ARG A 93 12.77 3.69 -18.75
CA ARG A 93 14.14 3.35 -19.19
C ARG A 93 14.99 2.93 -17.99
N THR A 94 14.77 3.57 -16.84
CA THR A 94 15.28 3.19 -15.51
C THR A 94 14.18 3.43 -14.48
N GLU A 95 14.43 3.20 -13.21
CA GLU A 95 13.47 3.51 -12.14
C GLU A 95 13.14 5.01 -12.07
N THR A 96 14.13 5.88 -12.35
CA THR A 96 14.02 7.34 -12.24
C THR A 96 13.96 8.06 -13.59
N ASP A 97 14.26 7.37 -14.69
CA ASP A 97 14.14 7.89 -16.04
C ASP A 97 12.97 7.23 -16.76
N PHE A 98 11.88 7.96 -16.90
CA PHE A 98 10.66 7.52 -17.55
C PHE A 98 9.95 8.65 -18.28
N THR A 99 9.12 8.29 -19.23
CA THR A 99 8.20 9.22 -19.90
C THR A 99 6.81 9.10 -19.25
N PRO A 100 6.35 10.13 -18.53
CA PRO A 100 5.01 10.11 -17.94
C PRO A 100 3.94 10.01 -19.04
N ARG A 101 3.00 9.08 -18.87
CA ARG A 101 1.85 8.94 -19.75
C ARG A 101 0.62 8.53 -18.95
N TRP A 102 -0.46 9.30 -19.12
CA TRP A 102 -1.75 9.06 -18.54
C TRP A 102 -2.76 8.87 -19.66
N GLU A 103 -3.55 7.80 -19.60
CA GLU A 103 -4.48 7.41 -20.63
C GLU A 103 -5.90 7.38 -20.08
N THR A 104 -6.86 7.92 -20.83
CA THR A 104 -8.27 7.70 -20.54
C THR A 104 -8.68 6.39 -21.16
N ARG A 105 -9.18 5.47 -20.35
CA ARG A 105 -9.68 4.16 -20.78
C ARG A 105 -11.09 3.92 -20.26
N THR A 106 -11.88 3.21 -21.03
CA THR A 106 -13.23 2.78 -20.64
C THR A 106 -13.23 1.28 -20.38
N TYR A 107 -13.72 0.87 -19.21
CA TYR A 107 -13.86 -0.51 -18.81
C TYR A 107 -15.34 -0.85 -18.62
N TYR A 108 -15.79 -1.94 -19.22
CA TYR A 108 -17.15 -2.41 -19.05
C TYR A 108 -17.21 -3.46 -17.95
N LEU A 109 -18.05 -3.26 -16.93
CA LEU A 109 -18.15 -4.18 -15.80
C LEU A 109 -18.54 -5.60 -16.25
N SER A 110 -19.29 -5.74 -17.35
CA SER A 110 -19.64 -7.02 -17.98
C SER A 110 -18.42 -7.81 -18.50
N GLU A 111 -17.30 -7.12 -18.76
CA GLU A 111 -16.06 -7.73 -19.24
C GLU A 111 -15.09 -8.10 -18.10
N LEU A 112 -15.40 -7.67 -16.86
CA LEU A 112 -14.61 -8.03 -15.70
C LEU A 112 -14.85 -9.50 -15.33
N VAL A 113 -13.87 -10.36 -15.62
CA VAL A 113 -13.97 -11.82 -15.50
C VAL A 113 -13.09 -12.42 -14.42
N GLY A 114 -12.20 -11.63 -13.82
CA GLY A 114 -11.27 -12.13 -12.82
C GLY A 114 -10.52 -11.03 -12.08
N ALA A 115 -9.79 -11.43 -11.06
CA ALA A 115 -8.81 -10.59 -10.38
C ALA A 115 -7.62 -11.42 -9.95
N ASP A 116 -6.44 -10.85 -10.02
CA ASP A 116 -5.19 -11.46 -9.58
C ASP A 116 -4.63 -10.67 -8.39
N VAL A 117 -4.04 -11.37 -7.43
CA VAL A 117 -3.23 -10.76 -6.38
C VAL A 117 -1.78 -10.78 -6.81
N ILE A 118 -1.14 -9.62 -6.75
CA ILE A 118 0.26 -9.44 -7.11
C ILE A 118 1.04 -9.18 -5.83
N ALA A 119 2.06 -9.99 -5.56
CA ALA A 119 2.96 -9.83 -4.43
C ALA A 119 4.35 -9.44 -4.93
N VAL A 120 4.91 -8.37 -4.36
CA VAL A 120 6.22 -7.82 -4.73
C VAL A 120 7.14 -7.82 -3.52
N TYR A 121 8.24 -8.54 -3.59
CA TYR A 121 9.21 -8.68 -2.51
C TYR A 121 10.50 -7.94 -2.83
N TRP A 122 11.04 -7.18 -1.86
CA TRP A 122 12.30 -6.45 -1.99
C TRP A 122 13.27 -6.65 -0.82
N ALA A 123 12.80 -7.16 0.33
CA ALA A 123 13.58 -7.28 1.55
C ALA A 123 13.24 -8.55 2.36
N GLY A 124 13.28 -9.70 1.70
CA GLY A 124 12.95 -11.00 2.33
C GLY A 124 11.46 -11.32 2.34
N LYS A 125 11.09 -12.45 2.98
CA LYS A 125 9.75 -13.04 2.87
C LYS A 125 8.67 -12.37 3.71
N ALA A 126 9.02 -11.69 4.80
CA ALA A 126 8.03 -11.23 5.77
C ALA A 126 7.15 -10.06 5.26
N ILE A 127 7.71 -9.20 4.43
CA ILE A 127 7.05 -8.00 3.93
C ILE A 127 7.05 -7.99 2.41
N ALA A 128 5.87 -7.80 1.84
CA ALA A 128 5.68 -7.60 0.41
C ALA A 128 4.71 -6.43 0.17
N HIS A 129 4.85 -5.77 -0.96
CA HIS A 129 3.81 -4.89 -1.46
C HIS A 129 2.76 -5.74 -2.18
N ILE A 130 1.51 -5.56 -1.83
CA ILE A 130 0.39 -6.30 -2.42
C ILE A 130 -0.46 -5.36 -3.26
N MET A 131 -0.76 -5.78 -4.48
CA MET A 131 -1.64 -5.09 -5.43
C MET A 131 -2.72 -6.04 -5.93
N VAL A 132 -3.76 -5.49 -6.52
CA VAL A 132 -4.79 -6.25 -7.23
C VAL A 132 -4.79 -5.85 -8.69
N SER A 133 -4.83 -6.81 -9.59
CA SER A 133 -5.04 -6.59 -11.02
C SER A 133 -6.37 -7.19 -11.45
N PHE A 134 -7.24 -6.38 -12.02
CA PHE A 134 -8.55 -6.76 -12.50
C PHE A 134 -8.48 -7.18 -13.97
N ASP A 135 -8.99 -8.37 -14.28
CA ASP A 135 -8.93 -8.99 -15.62
C ASP A 135 -10.24 -8.69 -16.41
N PHE A 136 -10.11 -7.88 -17.46
CA PHE A 136 -11.20 -7.55 -18.37
C PHE A 136 -11.08 -8.37 -19.65
N GLY A 137 -11.71 -9.55 -19.67
CA GLY A 137 -11.77 -10.44 -20.81
C GLY A 137 -10.45 -11.10 -21.22
N GLY A 138 -9.46 -11.13 -20.35
CA GLY A 138 -8.14 -11.73 -20.61
C GLY A 138 -7.23 -10.91 -21.52
N LYS A 139 -7.70 -9.79 -22.07
CA LYS A 139 -6.94 -8.91 -22.95
C LYS A 139 -6.40 -7.70 -22.21
N GLU A 140 -7.25 -7.05 -21.44
CA GLU A 140 -6.92 -5.86 -20.66
C GLU A 140 -6.90 -6.17 -19.18
N HIS A 141 -5.88 -5.65 -18.51
CA HIS A 141 -5.71 -5.80 -17.08
C HIS A 141 -5.49 -4.42 -16.46
N LEU A 142 -6.26 -4.15 -15.41
CA LEU A 142 -6.17 -2.90 -14.67
C LEU A 142 -5.57 -3.18 -13.30
N ALA A 143 -4.31 -2.82 -13.12
CA ALA A 143 -3.66 -2.93 -11.83
C ALA A 143 -4.01 -1.73 -10.94
N VAL A 144 -4.35 -2.02 -9.69
CA VAL A 144 -4.58 -0.99 -8.67
C VAL A 144 -3.66 -1.27 -7.50
N SER A 145 -2.79 -0.30 -7.25
CA SER A 145 -1.84 -0.31 -6.14
C SER A 145 -2.21 0.75 -5.11
N ILE A 146 -2.29 0.35 -3.84
CA ILE A 146 -2.59 1.25 -2.73
C ILE A 146 -1.27 1.67 -2.12
N GLU A 147 -0.95 2.95 -2.21
CA GLU A 147 0.39 3.49 -1.99
C GLU A 147 0.39 4.63 -0.96
N THR A 148 1.57 4.97 -0.48
CA THR A 148 1.83 6.25 0.17
C THR A 148 1.95 7.34 -0.89
N ARG A 149 1.20 8.44 -0.76
CA ARG A 149 1.39 9.62 -1.58
C ARG A 149 2.49 10.48 -0.96
N LYS A 150 3.61 10.58 -1.66
CA LYS A 150 4.80 11.29 -1.18
C LYS A 150 4.88 12.69 -1.76
N GLU A 151 5.28 13.64 -0.93
CA GLU A 151 5.71 14.97 -1.39
C GLU A 151 7.10 14.88 -2.02
N LYS A 152 7.47 15.83 -2.86
CA LYS A 152 8.80 15.90 -3.48
C LYS A 152 9.91 15.85 -2.44
N GLY A 153 10.86 14.96 -2.69
CA GLY A 153 11.99 14.73 -1.79
C GLY A 153 11.70 13.78 -0.62
N GLU A 154 10.46 13.38 -0.38
CA GLU A 154 10.13 12.41 0.67
C GLU A 154 10.58 11.00 0.28
N ARG A 155 11.16 10.30 1.27
CA ARG A 155 11.49 8.88 1.16
C ARG A 155 10.49 8.05 1.98
N TYR A 156 10.18 6.88 1.47
CA TYR A 156 9.35 5.95 2.23
C TYR A 156 10.01 5.53 3.55
N SER A 157 9.27 5.62 4.62
CA SER A 157 9.63 5.12 5.94
C SER A 157 8.44 4.44 6.59
N THR A 158 8.63 3.18 7.00
CA THR A 158 7.61 2.43 7.74
C THR A 158 7.22 3.14 9.04
N LEU A 159 8.20 3.75 9.74
CA LEU A 159 7.94 4.51 10.97
C LEU A 159 7.12 5.77 10.69
N ALA A 160 7.48 6.54 9.67
CA ALA A 160 6.76 7.75 9.30
C ALA A 160 5.29 7.47 8.95
N GLY A 161 5.02 6.31 8.35
CA GLY A 161 3.66 5.87 8.03
C GLY A 161 2.74 5.66 9.25
N PHE A 162 3.27 5.59 10.48
CA PHE A 162 2.44 5.62 11.70
C PHE A 162 2.01 7.03 12.10
N PHE A 163 2.66 8.07 11.58
CA PHE A 163 2.58 9.44 12.08
C PHE A 163 2.02 10.46 11.08
N ARG A 164 1.11 10.06 10.21
CA ARG A 164 0.46 10.97 9.24
C ARG A 164 1.43 11.73 8.32
N GLN A 165 2.55 11.08 7.99
CA GLN A 165 3.52 11.63 7.04
C GLN A 165 2.96 11.59 5.61
N TYR A 166 2.25 10.52 5.25
CA TYR A 166 1.82 10.27 3.88
C TYR A 166 0.30 10.22 3.79
N GLU A 167 -0.27 10.80 2.74
CA GLU A 167 -1.64 10.53 2.36
C GLU A 167 -1.78 9.16 1.68
N LEU A 168 -2.98 8.60 1.81
CA LEU A 168 -3.37 7.38 1.10
C LEU A 168 -3.64 7.69 -0.36
N TYR A 169 -3.09 6.87 -1.26
CA TYR A 169 -3.24 7.05 -2.69
C TYR A 169 -3.46 5.73 -3.41
N TYR A 170 -4.30 5.73 -4.45
CA TYR A 170 -4.51 4.59 -5.33
C TYR A 170 -3.87 4.88 -6.68
N VAL A 171 -2.87 4.11 -7.04
CA VAL A 171 -2.28 4.11 -8.38
C VAL A 171 -3.09 3.16 -9.24
N VAL A 172 -3.86 3.71 -10.17
CA VAL A 172 -4.55 2.95 -11.22
C VAL A 172 -3.66 2.92 -12.44
N ALA A 173 -3.20 1.76 -12.84
CA ALA A 173 -2.17 1.65 -13.85
C ALA A 173 -2.32 0.44 -14.78
N ASP A 174 -1.71 0.56 -15.95
CA ASP A 174 -1.41 -0.58 -16.82
C ASP A 174 -0.34 -1.47 -16.14
N GLU A 175 -0.42 -2.77 -16.32
CA GLU A 175 0.59 -3.69 -15.78
C GLU A 175 1.98 -3.46 -16.41
N ARG A 176 2.04 -2.95 -17.63
CA ARG A 176 3.29 -2.50 -18.27
C ARG A 176 3.95 -1.34 -17.55
N ASP A 177 3.22 -0.62 -16.72
CA ASP A 177 3.78 0.37 -15.80
C ASP A 177 4.22 -0.32 -14.50
N VAL A 178 3.26 -0.68 -13.64
CA VAL A 178 3.53 -1.03 -12.24
C VAL A 178 4.21 -2.39 -12.04
N ILE A 179 4.01 -3.36 -12.93
CA ILE A 179 4.70 -4.66 -12.85
C ILE A 179 6.05 -4.55 -13.52
N ARG A 180 6.10 -3.98 -14.73
CA ARG A 180 7.33 -3.90 -15.52
C ARG A 180 8.42 -3.09 -14.83
N VAL A 181 8.09 -1.96 -14.19
CA VAL A 181 9.09 -1.18 -13.43
C VAL A 181 9.72 -2.01 -12.32
N ARG A 182 8.95 -2.83 -11.64
CA ARG A 182 9.42 -3.66 -10.52
C ARG A 182 10.24 -4.85 -10.97
N THR A 183 9.82 -5.52 -12.03
CA THR A 183 10.53 -6.70 -12.56
C THR A 183 11.81 -6.35 -13.31
N THR A 184 11.86 -5.19 -13.99
CA THR A 184 12.88 -4.90 -14.98
C THR A 184 13.80 -3.74 -14.60
N TYR A 185 13.25 -2.66 -14.04
CA TYR A 185 13.98 -1.39 -13.91
C TYR A 185 14.43 -1.05 -12.50
N ARG A 186 13.74 -1.51 -11.45
CA ARG A 186 14.13 -1.25 -10.06
C ARG A 186 15.43 -1.96 -9.68
N ARG A 187 16.23 -1.28 -8.85
CA ARG A 187 17.48 -1.79 -8.28
C ARG A 187 17.55 -1.53 -6.78
N PRO A 188 17.79 -2.54 -5.90
CA PRO A 188 17.87 -3.97 -6.26
C PRO A 188 16.57 -4.48 -6.90
N GLN A 189 16.70 -5.53 -7.74
CA GLN A 189 15.56 -6.11 -8.41
C GLN A 189 14.55 -6.69 -7.41
N GLU A 190 13.28 -6.41 -7.63
CA GLU A 190 12.19 -6.96 -6.84
C GLU A 190 11.70 -8.29 -7.43
N ASP A 191 11.29 -9.22 -6.57
CA ASP A 191 10.67 -10.47 -6.99
C ASP A 191 9.14 -10.29 -7.05
N VAL A 192 8.57 -10.48 -8.24
CA VAL A 192 7.14 -10.27 -8.50
C VAL A 192 6.45 -11.60 -8.79
N TYR A 193 5.35 -11.81 -8.06
CA TYR A 193 4.50 -12.99 -8.16
C TYR A 193 3.08 -12.60 -8.51
N VAL A 194 2.45 -13.34 -9.44
CA VAL A 194 1.05 -13.15 -9.82
C VAL A 194 0.27 -14.39 -9.44
N TYR A 195 -0.69 -14.24 -8.53
CA TYR A 195 -1.57 -15.31 -8.07
C TYR A 195 -2.98 -15.07 -8.61
N ARG A 196 -3.45 -15.95 -9.46
CA ARG A 196 -4.81 -15.89 -9.97
C ARG A 196 -5.80 -16.29 -8.88
N THR A 197 -6.77 -15.42 -8.59
CA THR A 197 -7.70 -15.68 -7.49
C THR A 197 -8.88 -16.54 -7.92
N ARG A 198 -9.35 -17.34 -6.97
CA ARG A 198 -10.59 -18.13 -7.07
C ARG A 198 -11.69 -17.43 -6.28
N ALA A 199 -12.30 -16.43 -6.88
CA ALA A 199 -13.39 -15.70 -6.27
C ALA A 199 -14.62 -15.73 -7.19
N PRO A 200 -15.86 -15.85 -6.64
CA PRO A 200 -17.07 -15.69 -7.45
C PRO A 200 -17.07 -14.34 -8.18
N LEU A 201 -17.46 -14.34 -9.44
CA LEU A 201 -17.47 -13.12 -10.27
C LEU A 201 -18.23 -11.97 -9.60
N LYS A 202 -19.36 -12.27 -8.99
CA LYS A 202 -20.15 -11.29 -8.22
C LYS A 202 -19.34 -10.61 -7.10
N ASN A 203 -18.45 -11.36 -6.46
CA ASN A 203 -17.58 -10.84 -5.40
C ASN A 203 -16.51 -9.93 -5.98
N ILE A 204 -15.93 -10.29 -7.10
CA ILE A 204 -14.92 -9.49 -7.82
C ILE A 204 -15.56 -8.15 -8.25
N HIS A 205 -16.77 -8.17 -8.83
CA HIS A 205 -17.50 -6.96 -9.21
C HIS A 205 -17.75 -6.02 -8.02
N ARG A 206 -18.15 -6.56 -6.86
CA ARG A 206 -18.36 -5.76 -5.64
C ARG A 206 -17.05 -5.11 -5.16
N VAL A 207 -15.97 -5.87 -5.14
CA VAL A 207 -14.64 -5.36 -4.76
C VAL A 207 -14.21 -4.26 -5.72
N PHE A 208 -14.31 -4.48 -7.03
CA PHE A 208 -13.95 -3.46 -8.03
C PHE A 208 -14.74 -2.16 -7.85
N LEU A 209 -16.06 -2.26 -7.69
CA LEU A 209 -16.92 -1.08 -7.48
C LEU A 209 -16.59 -0.36 -6.16
N ASP A 210 -16.19 -1.09 -5.13
CA ASP A 210 -15.76 -0.51 -3.86
C ASP A 210 -14.42 0.22 -3.99
N TYR A 211 -13.47 -0.31 -4.78
CA TYR A 211 -12.25 0.42 -5.15
C TYR A 211 -12.57 1.74 -5.85
N VAL A 212 -13.44 1.70 -6.87
CA VAL A 212 -13.84 2.91 -7.61
C VAL A 212 -14.49 3.93 -6.67
N ARG A 213 -15.38 3.49 -5.78
CA ARG A 213 -16.01 4.36 -4.78
C ARG A 213 -14.97 5.00 -3.86
N SER A 214 -14.07 4.20 -3.29
CA SER A 214 -13.04 4.70 -2.37
C SER A 214 -12.08 5.69 -3.03
N MET A 215 -11.70 5.45 -4.28
CA MET A 215 -10.91 6.40 -5.06
C MET A 215 -11.63 7.74 -5.25
N ASN A 216 -12.93 7.71 -5.55
CA ASN A 216 -13.74 8.92 -5.68
C ASN A 216 -13.93 9.64 -4.34
N GLU A 217 -14.04 8.91 -3.23
CA GLU A 217 -14.12 9.48 -1.89
C GLU A 217 -12.82 10.18 -1.49
N LEU A 218 -11.66 9.58 -1.76
CA LEU A 218 -10.34 10.19 -1.47
C LEU A 218 -10.14 11.51 -2.22
N ARG A 219 -10.75 11.67 -3.37
CA ARG A 219 -10.74 12.93 -4.12
C ARG A 219 -11.33 14.09 -3.33
N VAL A 220 -12.42 13.83 -2.61
CA VAL A 220 -13.17 14.86 -1.87
C VAL A 220 -12.73 14.91 -0.41
N ARG A 221 -12.35 13.76 0.13
CA ARG A 221 -11.96 13.57 1.53
C ARG A 221 -10.65 12.79 1.61
N PRO A 222 -9.51 13.44 1.40
CA PRO A 222 -8.22 12.79 1.55
C PRO A 222 -8.08 12.20 2.95
N THR A 223 -7.37 11.08 3.03
CA THR A 223 -7.07 10.40 4.29
C THR A 223 -5.59 10.03 4.35
N TYR A 224 -5.09 9.78 5.55
CA TYR A 224 -3.70 9.35 5.72
C TYR A 224 -3.54 7.85 5.51
N TYR A 225 -2.44 7.49 4.86
CA TYR A 225 -1.87 6.15 4.96
C TYR A 225 -1.45 5.88 6.41
N ASN A 226 -1.63 4.65 6.85
CA ASN A 226 -1.11 4.21 8.14
C ASN A 226 -0.55 2.80 8.01
N THR A 227 0.70 2.63 8.43
CA THR A 227 1.45 1.38 8.32
C THR A 227 0.72 0.16 8.91
N LEU A 228 -0.13 0.34 9.91
CA LEU A 228 -0.84 -0.76 10.57
C LEU A 228 -2.29 -0.91 10.12
N THR A 229 -3.00 0.21 9.93
CA THR A 229 -4.46 0.19 9.78
C THR A 229 -4.95 0.48 8.37
N THR A 230 -4.16 1.19 7.56
CA THR A 230 -4.57 1.68 6.24
C THR A 230 -3.39 1.59 5.26
N ASN A 231 -2.80 0.40 5.17
CA ASN A 231 -1.72 0.06 4.24
C ASN A 231 -2.25 -0.71 3.02
N CYS A 232 -1.36 -1.12 2.11
CA CYS A 232 -1.75 -1.86 0.91
C CYS A 232 -2.58 -3.11 1.23
N THR A 233 -2.18 -3.93 2.19
CA THR A 233 -2.84 -5.21 2.53
C THR A 233 -4.11 -5.04 3.33
N THR A 234 -4.10 -4.19 4.35
CA THR A 234 -5.29 -3.96 5.19
C THR A 234 -6.39 -3.28 4.39
N SER A 235 -6.06 -2.35 3.49
CA SER A 235 -7.04 -1.71 2.61
C SER A 235 -7.63 -2.70 1.61
N ILE A 236 -6.82 -3.59 1.02
CA ILE A 236 -7.34 -4.68 0.16
C ILE A 236 -8.31 -5.56 0.94
N LEU A 237 -7.95 -5.96 2.17
CA LEU A 237 -8.85 -6.74 3.04
C LEU A 237 -10.16 -6.00 3.31
N PHE A 238 -10.12 -4.68 3.54
CA PHE A 238 -11.33 -3.86 3.71
C PHE A 238 -12.24 -3.92 2.49
N HIS A 239 -11.70 -3.80 1.28
CA HIS A 239 -12.48 -3.92 0.05
C HIS A 239 -13.16 -5.28 -0.08
N THR A 240 -12.51 -6.36 0.38
CA THR A 240 -13.14 -7.68 0.34
C THR A 240 -14.34 -7.80 1.26
N ARG A 241 -14.47 -6.95 2.31
CA ARG A 241 -15.59 -6.96 3.26
C ARG A 241 -16.95 -6.58 2.66
N MET A 242 -16.97 -6.11 1.42
CA MET A 242 -18.20 -5.98 0.64
C MET A 242 -18.87 -7.35 0.36
N ASN A 243 -18.17 -8.43 0.64
CA ASN A 243 -18.64 -9.79 0.43
C ASN A 243 -18.88 -10.51 1.76
N PRO A 244 -19.95 -11.33 1.87
CA PRO A 244 -20.26 -12.09 3.09
C PRO A 244 -19.13 -13.03 3.53
N GLU A 245 -18.38 -13.58 2.55
CA GLU A 245 -17.27 -14.53 2.75
C GLU A 245 -15.89 -13.86 2.70
N ALA A 246 -15.81 -12.61 3.14
CA ALA A 246 -14.54 -11.90 3.21
C ALA A 246 -13.55 -12.66 4.12
N PRO A 247 -12.27 -12.70 3.75
CA PRO A 247 -11.24 -13.27 4.62
C PRO A 247 -11.22 -12.58 5.99
N PRO A 248 -11.12 -13.32 7.10
CA PRO A 248 -10.96 -12.71 8.41
C PRO A 248 -9.60 -12.00 8.55
N MET A 249 -9.47 -11.16 9.58
CA MET A 249 -8.17 -10.55 9.88
C MET A 249 -7.19 -11.62 10.36
N SER A 250 -5.99 -11.60 9.83
CA SER A 250 -4.90 -12.51 10.18
C SER A 250 -3.61 -11.74 10.39
N TRP A 251 -2.69 -12.26 11.21
CA TRP A 251 -1.33 -11.73 11.32
C TRP A 251 -0.59 -11.74 9.96
N LYS A 252 -0.96 -12.66 9.04
CA LYS A 252 -0.43 -12.74 7.68
C LYS A 252 -0.79 -11.53 6.81
N VAL A 253 -1.85 -10.81 7.16
CA VAL A 253 -2.20 -9.53 6.53
C VAL A 253 -1.27 -8.41 7.01
N LEU A 254 -0.85 -8.45 8.29
CA LEU A 254 0.09 -7.48 8.85
C LEU A 254 1.53 -7.73 8.35
N LEU A 255 1.93 -8.99 8.30
CA LEU A 255 3.17 -9.42 7.66
C LEU A 255 2.86 -9.79 6.20
N SER A 256 2.68 -8.77 5.38
CA SER A 256 2.12 -8.82 4.03
C SER A 256 2.76 -9.85 3.08
N GLY A 257 4.02 -10.22 3.32
CA GLY A 257 4.70 -11.26 2.54
C GLY A 257 4.09 -12.66 2.70
N TYR A 258 3.24 -12.88 3.71
CA TYR A 258 2.51 -14.13 3.92
C TYR A 258 1.07 -14.09 3.38
N VAL A 259 0.67 -13.05 2.67
CA VAL A 259 -0.66 -12.98 2.04
C VAL A 259 -0.89 -14.09 1.02
N PRO A 260 0.07 -14.46 0.13
CA PRO A 260 -0.12 -15.61 -0.75
C PRO A 260 -0.34 -16.93 -0.03
N ASP A 261 0.42 -17.20 1.05
CA ASP A 261 0.21 -18.36 1.92
C ASP A 261 -1.21 -18.36 2.52
N TYR A 262 -1.67 -17.18 2.97
CA TYR A 262 -3.00 -17.02 3.55
C TYR A 262 -4.12 -17.26 2.53
N LEU A 263 -3.99 -16.74 1.32
CA LEU A 263 -4.94 -17.00 0.23
C LEU A 263 -4.98 -18.48 -0.14
N TYR A 264 -3.83 -19.17 -0.12
CA TYR A 264 -3.74 -20.60 -0.37
C TYR A 264 -4.47 -21.39 0.73
N GLU A 265 -4.24 -21.10 2.00
CA GLU A 265 -4.92 -21.74 3.13
C GLU A 265 -6.44 -21.57 3.08
N LEU A 266 -6.92 -20.44 2.60
CA LEU A 266 -8.34 -20.15 2.42
C LEU A 266 -8.94 -20.72 1.12
N GLY A 267 -8.14 -21.42 0.28
CA GLY A 267 -8.59 -21.92 -1.01
C GLY A 267 -8.96 -20.82 -2.02
N LYS A 268 -8.41 -19.60 -1.85
CA LYS A 268 -8.70 -18.45 -2.71
C LYS A 268 -7.79 -18.37 -3.94
N VAL A 269 -6.81 -19.26 -4.05
CA VAL A 269 -5.93 -19.47 -5.21
C VAL A 269 -5.93 -20.95 -5.58
N ASP A 270 -5.15 -21.35 -6.58
CA ASP A 270 -5.05 -22.77 -6.96
C ASP A 270 -4.43 -23.60 -5.83
N THR A 271 -5.17 -24.58 -5.34
CA THR A 271 -4.76 -25.52 -4.29
C THR A 271 -4.54 -26.94 -4.78
N MET A 272 -4.60 -27.16 -6.11
CA MET A 272 -4.33 -28.48 -6.71
C MET A 272 -2.84 -28.85 -6.63
N LYS A 273 -1.98 -27.86 -6.42
CA LYS A 273 -0.54 -28.03 -6.26
C LYS A 273 -0.09 -27.62 -4.87
N PRO A 274 0.99 -28.22 -4.32
CA PRO A 274 1.61 -27.72 -3.10
C PRO A 274 1.97 -26.24 -3.22
N PHE A 275 1.85 -25.47 -2.12
CA PHE A 275 2.08 -24.01 -2.15
C PHE A 275 3.47 -23.63 -2.72
N ALA A 276 4.52 -24.37 -2.36
CA ALA A 276 5.87 -24.11 -2.88
C ALA A 276 5.97 -24.24 -4.43
N GLU A 277 5.20 -25.15 -5.03
CA GLU A 277 5.12 -25.28 -6.49
C GLU A 277 4.31 -24.13 -7.10
N LEU A 278 3.17 -23.78 -6.48
CA LEU A 278 2.37 -22.63 -6.89
C LEU A 278 3.19 -21.34 -6.82
N GLU A 279 3.90 -21.10 -5.72
CA GLU A 279 4.78 -19.94 -5.54
C GLU A 279 5.83 -19.85 -6.67
N LYS A 280 6.54 -20.96 -6.94
CA LYS A 280 7.54 -21.02 -8.00
C LYS A 280 6.95 -20.68 -9.38
N LEU A 281 5.79 -21.22 -9.71
CA LEU A 281 5.11 -20.97 -10.98
C LEU A 281 4.59 -19.53 -11.07
N SER A 282 4.17 -18.95 -9.94
CA SER A 282 3.62 -17.59 -9.85
C SER A 282 4.65 -16.49 -10.01
N ARG A 283 5.97 -16.79 -9.88
CA ARG A 283 7.03 -15.81 -10.11
C ARG A 283 7.11 -15.44 -11.60
N VAL A 284 6.94 -14.14 -11.89
CA VAL A 284 6.78 -13.67 -13.28
C VAL A 284 7.99 -12.96 -13.86
N ASN A 285 9.06 -12.71 -13.07
CA ASN A 285 10.21 -11.90 -13.51
C ASN A 285 10.78 -12.32 -14.86
N ALA A 286 11.06 -13.60 -15.07
CA ALA A 286 11.63 -14.07 -16.34
C ALA A 286 10.70 -13.82 -17.53
N ARG A 287 9.38 -14.07 -17.36
CA ARG A 287 8.38 -13.81 -18.39
C ARG A 287 8.22 -12.30 -18.65
N ALA A 288 8.25 -11.50 -17.60
CA ALA A 288 8.17 -10.04 -17.71
C ALA A 288 9.38 -9.46 -18.45
N HIS A 289 10.59 -9.96 -18.19
CA HIS A 289 11.78 -9.56 -18.93
C HIS A 289 11.68 -9.95 -20.41
N ALA A 290 11.23 -11.16 -20.71
CA ALA A 290 11.06 -11.61 -22.09
C ALA A 290 9.99 -10.81 -22.85
N ALA A 291 9.01 -10.26 -22.14
CA ALA A 291 7.90 -9.48 -22.68
C ALA A 291 8.05 -7.96 -22.48
N ASP A 292 9.23 -7.44 -22.15
CA ASP A 292 9.45 -6.04 -21.73
C ASP A 292 8.71 -4.99 -22.59
N LYS A 293 8.77 -5.12 -23.91
CA LYS A 293 8.11 -4.20 -24.86
C LYS A 293 6.95 -4.82 -25.63
N ASP A 294 6.52 -6.01 -25.23
CA ASP A 294 5.42 -6.72 -25.90
C ASP A 294 4.08 -6.02 -25.56
N PRO A 295 3.27 -5.62 -26.54
CA PRO A 295 1.92 -5.10 -26.30
C PRO A 295 1.04 -6.08 -25.51
N ALA A 296 1.28 -7.39 -25.65
CA ALA A 296 0.58 -8.46 -24.93
C ALA A 296 1.22 -8.78 -23.57
N PHE A 297 1.98 -7.87 -22.97
CA PHE A 297 2.71 -8.06 -21.70
C PHE A 297 1.89 -8.78 -20.63
N SER A 298 0.67 -8.32 -20.39
CA SER A 298 -0.22 -8.89 -19.36
C SER A 298 -0.58 -10.35 -19.62
N GLN A 299 -0.72 -10.74 -20.88
CA GLN A 299 -0.97 -12.12 -21.29
C GLN A 299 0.32 -12.96 -21.16
N ARG A 300 1.45 -12.40 -21.61
CA ARG A 300 2.76 -13.07 -21.59
C ARG A 300 3.21 -13.40 -20.17
N ILE A 301 3.06 -12.51 -19.21
CA ILE A 301 3.43 -12.78 -17.82
C ILE A 301 2.57 -13.89 -17.18
N ARG A 302 1.39 -14.18 -17.75
CA ARG A 302 0.46 -15.22 -17.27
C ARG A 302 0.60 -16.56 -17.98
N GLU A 303 1.48 -16.68 -18.96
CA GLU A 303 1.74 -17.97 -19.63
C GLU A 303 2.21 -19.03 -18.62
N GLY A 304 1.53 -20.17 -18.61
CA GLY A 304 1.83 -21.27 -17.68
C GLY A 304 1.46 -21.04 -16.22
N LEU A 305 0.82 -19.90 -15.87
CA LEU A 305 0.27 -19.74 -14.52
C LEU A 305 -0.89 -20.72 -14.28
N PRO A 306 -0.94 -21.31 -13.08
CA PRO A 306 -2.09 -22.10 -12.68
C PRO A 306 -3.39 -21.29 -12.78
N ARG A 307 -4.42 -21.89 -13.35
CA ARG A 307 -5.77 -21.33 -13.38
C ARG A 307 -6.60 -22.06 -12.35
N PRO A 308 -7.00 -21.41 -11.24
CA PRO A 308 -7.87 -22.07 -10.29
C PRO A 308 -9.18 -22.44 -10.97
N ALA A 309 -9.72 -23.63 -10.63
CA ALA A 309 -11.05 -23.99 -11.08
C ALA A 309 -12.06 -22.91 -10.58
N PRO A 310 -13.11 -22.60 -11.35
CA PRO A 310 -14.13 -21.67 -10.90
C PRO A 310 -14.67 -22.11 -9.54
N PRO A 311 -15.11 -21.18 -8.66
CA PRO A 311 -15.76 -21.54 -7.41
C PRO A 311 -17.03 -22.34 -7.71
N PRO A 312 -17.40 -23.29 -6.84
CA PRO A 312 -18.63 -24.08 -6.99
C PRO A 312 -19.88 -23.20 -6.99
#